data_25130bde64255d74000863291e8ab127
#
_entry.id   25130bde64255d74000863291e8ab127
#
_cell.length_a   1.000
_cell.length_b   1.000
_cell.length_c   1.000
_cell.angle_alpha   90.00
_cell.angle_beta   90.00
_cell.angle_gamma   90.00
#
_symmetry.space_group_name_H-M   'P 1'
#
loop_
_entity.id
_entity.type
_entity.pdbx_description
1 polymer ?
#
loop_
_entity_poly.entity_id
_entity_poly.type
_entity_poly.pdbx_seq_one_letter_code
_entity_poly.pdbx_strand_id
1 'polypeptide(L)'
;IKKGKDSKRVMVGAHMDEIGFIVTHIDENGFVRFHTLGGFDPKTLTSQRVIIHGKKDVMGVLGAKPIHVMSPEERNKPAKTKEYFIDLGMKKEEVEKLVEVGNPITRYSELMEMGDCINCKSIDNRISVYILIETLRLLKDKEIPYDIYGVFTVQEEVGIRGANVSAMDIQPDFGFGLDTTIAYDLPGAAAHEKITSLGEGTAIKIMDSQTICDYRMVSYMKKIAN
;
A
#
# COMPACT_ATOMS: atom_id res chain seq x y z
N ILE A 1 16.39 -16.01 -6.25
CA ILE A 1 17.46 -15.54 -7.15
C ILE A 1 17.48 -16.43 -8.39
N LYS A 2 17.43 -15.81 -9.57
CA LYS A 2 17.70 -16.49 -10.84
C LYS A 2 19.09 -16.12 -11.30
N LYS A 3 19.98 -17.11 -11.41
CA LYS A 3 21.39 -16.91 -11.83
C LYS A 3 21.51 -16.68 -13.32
N GLY A 4 22.36 -15.74 -13.72
CA GLY A 4 22.71 -15.39 -15.09
C GLY A 4 24.10 -15.88 -15.48
N LYS A 5 24.52 -15.52 -16.70
CA LYS A 5 25.87 -15.85 -17.24
C LYS A 5 26.94 -14.84 -16.81
N ASP A 6 26.57 -13.60 -16.55
CA ASP A 6 27.40 -12.51 -16.06
C ASP A 6 27.16 -12.30 -14.56
N SER A 7 28.15 -11.75 -13.86
CA SER A 7 28.09 -11.46 -12.43
C SER A 7 27.25 -10.21 -12.08
N LYS A 8 26.79 -9.45 -13.07
CA LYS A 8 25.94 -8.27 -12.81
C LYS A 8 24.62 -8.66 -12.16
N ARG A 9 24.16 -7.82 -11.24
CA ARG A 9 23.00 -8.03 -10.42
C ARG A 9 21.88 -7.07 -10.79
N VAL A 10 20.73 -7.61 -11.08
CA VAL A 10 19.49 -6.86 -11.30
C VAL A 10 18.56 -7.12 -10.12
N MET A 11 18.24 -6.10 -9.38
CA MET A 11 17.24 -6.17 -8.33
C MET A 11 15.89 -5.70 -8.87
N VAL A 12 14.86 -6.50 -8.67
CA VAL A 12 13.46 -6.14 -8.98
C VAL A 12 12.69 -6.27 -7.68
N GLY A 13 12.19 -5.14 -7.17
CA GLY A 13 11.48 -5.04 -5.90
C GLY A 13 9.99 -4.82 -6.08
N ALA A 14 9.18 -5.44 -5.22
CA ALA A 14 7.77 -5.17 -5.02
C ALA A 14 7.44 -5.31 -3.53
N HIS A 15 6.67 -4.37 -2.96
CA HIS A 15 6.37 -4.44 -1.54
C HIS A 15 5.12 -5.29 -1.24
N MET A 16 5.13 -5.95 -0.08
CA MET A 16 4.07 -6.85 0.36
C MET A 16 3.16 -6.22 1.42
N ASP A 17 3.64 -5.18 2.09
CA ASP A 17 2.86 -4.47 3.09
C ASP A 17 1.76 -3.62 2.46
N GLU A 18 0.78 -3.28 3.26
CA GLU A 18 -0.34 -2.40 2.91
C GLU A 18 -0.44 -1.29 3.96
N ILE A 19 -1.09 -0.18 3.61
CA ILE A 19 -1.48 0.82 4.61
C ILE A 19 -2.44 0.20 5.62
N GLY A 20 -2.29 0.56 6.88
CA GLY A 20 -3.10 0.03 7.98
C GLY A 20 -3.01 0.91 9.22
N PHE A 21 -3.30 0.31 10.36
CA PHE A 21 -3.24 1.03 11.63
C PHE A 21 -2.63 0.12 12.70
N ILE A 22 -2.28 0.74 13.83
CA ILE A 22 -1.82 0.05 15.03
C ILE A 22 -2.59 0.57 16.25
N VAL A 23 -3.00 -0.33 17.13
CA VAL A 23 -3.70 0.02 18.38
C VAL A 23 -2.77 0.82 19.27
N THR A 24 -3.26 1.98 19.77
CA THR A 24 -2.50 2.85 20.68
C THR A 24 -3.12 2.97 22.08
N HIS A 25 -4.43 2.78 22.19
CA HIS A 25 -5.14 2.88 23.46
C HIS A 25 -6.52 2.23 23.38
N ILE A 26 -7.01 1.73 24.50
CA ILE A 26 -8.38 1.27 24.70
C ILE A 26 -8.99 2.15 25.80
N ASP A 27 -10.06 2.88 25.49
CA ASP A 27 -10.66 3.81 26.44
C ASP A 27 -11.61 3.09 27.42
N GLU A 28 -12.15 3.86 28.38
CA GLU A 28 -13.00 3.34 29.45
C GLU A 28 -14.30 2.72 28.96
N ASN A 29 -14.74 3.08 27.75
CA ASN A 29 -15.98 2.55 27.13
C ASN A 29 -15.72 1.40 26.17
N GLY A 30 -14.44 1.01 25.94
CA GLY A 30 -14.04 -0.05 25.04
C GLY A 30 -13.77 0.40 23.60
N PHE A 31 -13.81 1.71 23.32
CA PHE A 31 -13.38 2.22 22.02
C PHE A 31 -11.85 2.16 21.88
N VAL A 32 -11.40 1.77 20.69
CA VAL A 32 -9.98 1.59 20.39
C VAL A 32 -9.44 2.81 19.64
N ARG A 33 -8.37 3.41 20.17
CA ARG A 33 -7.60 4.44 19.48
C ARG A 33 -6.45 3.82 18.71
N PHE A 34 -6.05 4.45 17.63
CA PHE A 34 -5.06 3.91 16.72
C PHE A 34 -4.15 5.00 16.13
N HIS A 35 -3.03 4.57 15.59
CA HIS A 35 -2.15 5.36 14.74
C HIS A 35 -2.13 4.75 13.34
N THR A 36 -1.97 5.58 12.30
CA THR A 36 -1.86 5.11 10.91
C THR A 36 -0.47 4.54 10.63
N LEU A 37 -0.44 3.49 9.85
CA LEU A 37 0.76 2.96 9.20
C LEU A 37 0.60 3.21 7.70
N GLY A 38 1.38 4.17 7.17
CA GLY A 38 1.19 4.70 5.83
C GLY A 38 0.24 5.89 5.73
N GLY A 39 -0.02 6.35 4.51
CA GLY A 39 -0.82 7.52 4.22
C GLY A 39 -2.32 7.25 4.14
N PHE A 40 -3.13 8.07 4.82
CA PHE A 40 -4.59 8.01 4.74
C PHE A 40 -5.18 9.41 4.52
N ASP A 41 -6.16 9.51 3.63
CA ASP A 41 -7.08 10.64 3.64
C ASP A 41 -8.13 10.40 4.75
N PRO A 42 -8.18 11.24 5.81
CA PRO A 42 -9.14 11.07 6.89
C PRO A 42 -10.60 11.04 6.42
N LYS A 43 -10.93 11.68 5.30
CA LYS A 43 -12.30 11.69 4.75
C LYS A 43 -12.79 10.30 4.36
N THR A 44 -11.89 9.38 4.05
CA THR A 44 -12.23 8.01 3.63
C THR A 44 -12.37 7.04 4.80
N LEU A 45 -12.12 7.48 6.04
CA LEU A 45 -12.10 6.60 7.21
C LEU A 45 -13.48 6.33 7.81
N THR A 46 -14.39 7.30 7.72
CA THR A 46 -15.72 7.20 8.36
C THR A 46 -16.49 5.98 7.90
N SER A 47 -16.99 5.19 8.85
CA SER A 47 -17.81 3.99 8.63
C SER A 47 -17.09 2.83 7.92
N GLN A 48 -15.77 2.92 7.76
CA GLN A 48 -14.99 1.79 7.23
C GLN A 48 -14.93 0.65 8.26
N ARG A 49 -15.06 -0.58 7.76
CA ARG A 49 -14.85 -1.78 8.55
C ARG A 49 -13.36 -2.10 8.61
N VAL A 50 -12.92 -2.56 9.77
CA VAL A 50 -11.55 -2.95 10.03
C VAL A 50 -11.50 -4.26 10.81
N ILE A 51 -10.36 -4.94 10.71
CA ILE A 51 -10.04 -6.12 11.54
C ILE A 51 -8.87 -5.76 12.42
N ILE A 52 -9.02 -5.91 13.73
CA ILE A 52 -7.91 -5.86 14.68
C ILE A 52 -7.38 -7.27 14.85
N HIS A 53 -6.11 -7.47 14.56
CA HIS A 53 -5.40 -8.76 14.67
C HIS A 53 -4.81 -8.89 16.08
N GLY A 54 -5.68 -9.19 17.04
CA GLY A 54 -5.33 -9.46 18.44
C GLY A 54 -5.12 -10.95 18.71
N LYS A 55 -5.54 -11.43 19.88
CA LYS A 55 -5.52 -12.88 20.19
C LYS A 55 -6.37 -13.70 19.21
N LYS A 56 -7.35 -13.08 18.62
CA LYS A 56 -8.10 -13.52 17.44
C LYS A 56 -8.49 -12.28 16.65
N ASP A 57 -8.88 -12.45 15.41
CA ASP A 57 -9.40 -11.37 14.59
C ASP A 57 -10.71 -10.83 15.14
N VAL A 58 -10.80 -9.52 15.31
CA VAL A 58 -11.98 -8.82 15.83
C VAL A 58 -12.40 -7.75 14.82
N MET A 59 -13.62 -7.88 14.33
CA MET A 59 -14.21 -6.88 13.43
C MET A 59 -14.60 -5.62 14.21
N GLY A 60 -14.30 -4.45 13.65
CA GLY A 60 -14.71 -3.16 14.18
C GLY A 60 -15.10 -2.18 13.08
N VAL A 61 -15.66 -1.06 13.49
CA VAL A 61 -16.09 0.03 12.60
C VAL A 61 -15.41 1.32 13.02
N LEU A 62 -14.82 2.04 12.07
CA LEU A 62 -14.25 3.36 12.27
C LEU A 62 -15.37 4.38 12.47
N GLY A 63 -15.38 5.03 13.61
CA GLY A 63 -16.32 6.07 14.00
C GLY A 63 -15.62 7.41 14.24
N ALA A 64 -16.41 8.46 14.13
CA ALA A 64 -16.01 9.83 14.49
C ALA A 64 -17.21 10.56 15.11
N LYS A 65 -16.99 11.77 15.65
CA LYS A 65 -18.06 12.61 16.18
C LYS A 65 -19.16 12.81 15.11
N PRO A 66 -20.41 12.49 15.40
CA PRO A 66 -21.49 12.65 14.42
C PRO A 66 -21.72 14.13 14.05
N ILE A 67 -21.99 14.40 12.77
CA ILE A 67 -22.20 15.75 12.25
C ILE A 67 -23.31 16.52 12.99
N HIS A 68 -24.33 15.80 13.50
CA HIS A 68 -25.48 16.39 14.19
C HIS A 68 -25.13 17.04 15.54
N VAL A 69 -24.01 16.65 16.15
CA VAL A 69 -23.54 17.19 17.43
C VAL A 69 -22.28 18.03 17.26
N MET A 70 -21.86 18.34 16.04
CA MET A 70 -20.76 19.23 15.72
C MET A 70 -21.21 20.69 15.69
N SER A 71 -20.36 21.60 16.16
CA SER A 71 -20.56 23.04 15.94
C SER A 71 -20.37 23.40 14.47
N PRO A 72 -20.87 24.58 14.02
CA PRO A 72 -20.64 25.05 12.65
C PRO A 72 -19.15 25.12 12.28
N GLU A 73 -18.30 25.51 13.22
CA GLU A 73 -16.85 25.61 13.03
C GLU A 73 -16.19 24.21 12.87
N GLU A 74 -16.66 23.22 13.64
CA GLU A 74 -16.19 21.84 13.53
C GLU A 74 -16.56 21.21 12.19
N ARG A 75 -17.80 21.47 11.68
CA ARG A 75 -18.28 20.93 10.39
C ARG A 75 -17.45 21.39 9.21
N ASN A 76 -16.90 22.60 9.28
CA ASN A 76 -16.11 23.21 8.21
C ASN A 76 -14.61 22.85 8.28
N LYS A 77 -14.17 22.16 9.34
CA LYS A 77 -12.78 21.71 9.47
C LYS A 77 -12.62 20.29 8.91
N PRO A 78 -11.52 20.01 8.18
CA PRO A 78 -11.17 18.64 7.83
C PRO A 78 -11.04 17.79 9.09
N ALA A 79 -11.67 16.62 9.12
CA ALA A 79 -11.48 15.65 10.19
C ALA A 79 -10.01 15.24 10.28
N LYS A 80 -9.50 15.09 11.50
CA LYS A 80 -8.12 14.62 11.73
C LYS A 80 -8.16 13.14 12.13
N THR A 81 -7.17 12.38 11.72
CA THR A 81 -7.09 10.94 12.03
C THR A 81 -7.24 10.65 13.53
N LYS A 82 -6.67 11.49 14.39
CA LYS A 82 -6.76 11.36 15.85
C LYS A 82 -8.18 11.54 16.44
N GLU A 83 -9.13 12.01 15.65
CA GLU A 83 -10.53 12.20 16.08
C GLU A 83 -11.36 10.93 15.86
N TYR A 84 -10.80 9.98 15.13
CA TYR A 84 -11.41 8.68 14.88
C TYR A 84 -11.14 7.70 16.02
N PHE A 85 -12.02 6.74 16.14
CA PHE A 85 -11.91 5.58 17.03
C PHE A 85 -12.48 4.34 16.32
N ILE A 86 -12.18 3.16 16.83
CA ILE A 86 -12.79 1.92 16.37
C ILE A 86 -13.76 1.44 17.44
N ASP A 87 -15.00 1.21 17.01
CA ASP A 87 -16.05 0.61 17.82
C ASP A 87 -16.10 -0.90 17.53
N LEU A 88 -15.96 -1.70 18.58
CA LEU A 88 -16.02 -3.16 18.53
C LEU A 88 -17.38 -3.69 19.05
N GLY A 89 -18.28 -2.82 19.52
CA GLY A 89 -19.55 -3.20 20.12
C GLY A 89 -19.40 -3.97 21.44
N MET A 90 -18.27 -3.82 22.14
CA MET A 90 -17.90 -4.56 23.36
C MET A 90 -17.56 -3.58 24.48
N LYS A 91 -17.72 -4.04 25.73
CA LYS A 91 -17.22 -3.33 26.91
C LYS A 91 -15.70 -3.46 27.01
N LYS A 92 -15.06 -2.53 27.72
CA LYS A 92 -13.61 -2.49 27.90
C LYS A 92 -13.01 -3.83 28.33
N GLU A 93 -13.59 -4.47 29.33
CA GLU A 93 -13.09 -5.72 29.89
C GLU A 93 -13.15 -6.90 28.90
N GLU A 94 -14.05 -6.81 27.90
CA GLU A 94 -14.16 -7.80 26.83
C GLU A 94 -13.13 -7.50 25.73
N VAL A 95 -12.95 -6.21 25.39
CA VAL A 95 -11.95 -5.75 24.41
C VAL A 95 -10.54 -6.13 24.89
N GLU A 96 -10.18 -5.82 26.14
CA GLU A 96 -8.85 -6.09 26.71
C GLU A 96 -8.50 -7.58 26.79
N LYS A 97 -9.49 -8.48 26.74
CA LYS A 97 -9.24 -9.94 26.64
C LYS A 97 -8.74 -10.33 25.25
N LEU A 98 -9.06 -9.57 24.21
CA LEU A 98 -8.83 -9.90 22.81
C LEU A 98 -7.79 -9.00 22.13
N VAL A 99 -7.75 -7.73 22.52
CA VAL A 99 -6.98 -6.65 21.89
C VAL A 99 -6.04 -6.03 22.91
N GLU A 100 -4.84 -5.71 22.48
CA GLU A 100 -3.84 -4.99 23.27
C GLU A 100 -3.17 -3.90 22.43
N VAL A 101 -2.55 -2.93 23.10
CA VAL A 101 -1.75 -1.89 22.43
C VAL A 101 -0.63 -2.56 21.61
N GLY A 102 -0.47 -2.10 20.37
CA GLY A 102 0.49 -2.67 19.42
C GLY A 102 -0.11 -3.70 18.47
N ASN A 103 -1.35 -4.15 18.65
CA ASN A 103 -1.98 -5.04 17.68
C ASN A 103 -2.16 -4.32 16.33
N PRO A 104 -1.82 -4.96 15.20
CA PRO A 104 -2.04 -4.39 13.87
C PRO A 104 -3.53 -4.43 13.49
N ILE A 105 -3.90 -3.49 12.64
CA ILE A 105 -5.28 -3.33 12.16
C ILE A 105 -5.25 -3.18 10.65
N THR A 106 -6.07 -3.95 9.96
CA THR A 106 -6.24 -3.83 8.51
C THR A 106 -7.66 -3.38 8.17
N ARG A 107 -7.83 -2.70 7.03
CA ARG A 107 -9.17 -2.46 6.48
C ARG A 107 -9.79 -3.79 6.06
N TYR A 108 -11.09 -3.91 6.21
CA TYR A 108 -11.85 -5.02 5.65
C TYR A 108 -12.47 -4.60 4.33
N SER A 109 -12.06 -5.27 3.25
CA SER A 109 -12.63 -5.11 1.92
C SER A 109 -12.42 -6.40 1.14
N GLU A 110 -13.48 -6.91 0.58
CA GLU A 110 -13.44 -8.09 -0.31
C GLU A 110 -13.11 -7.67 -1.73
N LEU A 111 -12.60 -8.61 -2.52
CA LEU A 111 -12.40 -8.41 -3.95
C LEU A 111 -13.77 -8.20 -4.63
N MET A 112 -13.85 -7.15 -5.43
CA MET A 112 -15.02 -6.81 -6.21
C MET A 112 -14.64 -6.63 -7.68
N GLU A 113 -15.34 -7.30 -8.57
CA GLU A 113 -15.27 -7.05 -10.01
C GLU A 113 -16.22 -5.91 -10.38
N MET A 114 -15.73 -4.92 -11.14
CA MET A 114 -16.46 -3.72 -11.52
C MET A 114 -16.26 -3.46 -13.02
N GLY A 115 -17.07 -4.09 -13.88
CA GLY A 115 -16.86 -4.02 -15.33
C GLY A 115 -15.49 -4.60 -15.69
N ASP A 116 -14.65 -3.81 -16.35
CA ASP A 116 -13.29 -4.21 -16.73
C ASP A 116 -12.24 -3.95 -15.63
N CYS A 117 -12.69 -3.58 -14.43
CA CYS A 117 -11.83 -3.25 -13.29
C CYS A 117 -12.05 -4.19 -12.11
N ILE A 118 -11.08 -4.26 -11.23
CA ILE A 118 -11.19 -4.90 -9.93
C ILE A 118 -10.97 -3.87 -8.82
N ASN A 119 -11.66 -4.04 -7.72
CA ASN A 119 -11.48 -3.25 -6.52
C ASN A 119 -11.22 -4.16 -5.31
N CYS A 120 -10.17 -3.89 -4.57
CA CYS A 120 -9.85 -4.59 -3.32
C CYS A 120 -8.89 -3.74 -2.49
N LYS A 121 -8.80 -4.04 -1.19
CA LYS A 121 -7.65 -3.56 -0.40
C LYS A 121 -6.36 -4.23 -0.89
N SER A 122 -5.20 -3.64 -0.62
CA SER A 122 -3.88 -4.24 -0.85
C SER A 122 -3.52 -4.53 -2.32
N ILE A 123 -4.28 -4.05 -3.30
CA ILE A 123 -3.84 -4.07 -4.71
C ILE A 123 -2.52 -3.32 -4.80
N ASP A 124 -2.39 -2.21 -4.12
CA ASP A 124 -1.16 -1.60 -3.72
C ASP A 124 -0.57 -2.38 -2.52
N ASN A 125 0.48 -3.18 -2.70
CA ASN A 125 1.15 -3.43 -3.99
C ASN A 125 1.21 -4.95 -4.28
N ARG A 126 0.18 -5.70 -3.87
CA ARG A 126 0.12 -7.16 -4.08
C ARG A 126 0.04 -7.54 -5.56
N ILE A 127 -0.42 -6.62 -6.42
CA ILE A 127 -0.41 -6.86 -7.87
C ILE A 127 1.02 -6.93 -8.40
N SER A 128 1.91 -6.06 -7.96
CA SER A 128 3.31 -6.09 -8.37
C SER A 128 4.07 -7.30 -7.79
N VAL A 129 3.69 -7.74 -6.59
CA VAL A 129 4.19 -9.02 -6.01
C VAL A 129 3.81 -10.18 -6.94
N TYR A 130 2.56 -10.24 -7.38
CA TYR A 130 2.10 -11.26 -8.34
C TYR A 130 2.86 -11.18 -9.67
N ILE A 131 3.00 -9.99 -10.24
CA ILE A 131 3.74 -9.77 -11.49
C ILE A 131 5.20 -10.24 -11.36
N LEU A 132 5.86 -9.94 -10.24
CA LEU A 132 7.23 -10.36 -9.99
C LEU A 132 7.34 -11.89 -9.88
N ILE A 133 6.41 -12.55 -9.19
CA ILE A 133 6.37 -14.02 -9.10
C ILE A 133 6.21 -14.63 -10.49
N GLU A 134 5.25 -14.15 -11.29
CA GLU A 134 5.03 -14.69 -12.64
C GLU A 134 6.20 -14.42 -13.58
N THR A 135 6.84 -13.25 -13.45
CA THR A 135 8.06 -12.94 -14.19
C THR A 135 9.17 -13.95 -13.87
N LEU A 136 9.40 -14.26 -12.60
CA LEU A 136 10.40 -15.26 -12.19
C LEU A 136 10.04 -16.67 -12.66
N ARG A 137 8.76 -17.02 -12.69
CA ARG A 137 8.28 -18.30 -13.27
C ARG A 137 8.56 -18.39 -14.75
N LEU A 138 8.26 -17.34 -15.52
CA LEU A 138 8.54 -17.28 -16.96
C LEU A 138 10.03 -17.36 -17.30
N LEU A 139 10.89 -16.89 -16.37
CA LEU A 139 12.34 -16.91 -16.52
C LEU A 139 12.99 -18.21 -16.03
N LYS A 140 12.23 -19.11 -15.36
CA LYS A 140 12.78 -20.28 -14.65
C LYS A 140 13.75 -21.10 -15.51
N ASP A 141 13.34 -21.44 -16.72
CA ASP A 141 14.09 -22.32 -17.61
C ASP A 141 14.80 -21.57 -18.75
N LYS A 142 14.82 -20.24 -18.69
CA LYS A 142 15.49 -19.40 -19.67
C LYS A 142 16.92 -19.10 -19.26
N GLU A 143 17.82 -19.09 -20.23
CA GLU A 143 19.13 -18.49 -20.07
C GLU A 143 19.01 -16.98 -20.07
N ILE A 144 19.60 -16.33 -19.07
CA ILE A 144 19.58 -14.88 -18.91
C ILE A 144 21.01 -14.35 -18.71
N PRO A 145 21.27 -13.09 -19.13
CA PRO A 145 22.61 -12.53 -19.02
C PRO A 145 23.04 -12.24 -17.58
N TYR A 146 22.16 -11.72 -16.75
CA TYR A 146 22.48 -11.19 -15.41
C TYR A 146 21.78 -11.98 -14.30
N ASP A 147 22.32 -11.92 -13.09
CA ASP A 147 21.65 -12.44 -11.89
C ASP A 147 20.42 -11.58 -11.58
N ILE A 148 19.24 -12.18 -11.49
CA ILE A 148 18.01 -11.49 -11.11
C ILE A 148 17.65 -11.82 -9.68
N TYR A 149 17.52 -10.78 -8.86
CA TYR A 149 17.06 -10.82 -7.48
C TYR A 149 15.63 -10.28 -7.43
N GLY A 150 14.64 -11.17 -7.34
CA GLY A 150 13.27 -10.78 -7.00
C GLY A 150 13.17 -10.56 -5.50
N VAL A 151 12.79 -9.36 -5.10
CA VAL A 151 12.78 -8.93 -3.69
C VAL A 151 11.37 -8.52 -3.29
N PHE A 152 10.83 -9.24 -2.33
CA PHE A 152 9.52 -8.96 -1.74
C PHE A 152 9.74 -8.17 -0.45
N THR A 153 9.56 -6.86 -0.53
CA THR A 153 9.91 -5.95 0.57
C THR A 153 8.76 -5.73 1.54
N VAL A 154 9.07 -5.23 2.72
CA VAL A 154 8.12 -4.82 3.75
C VAL A 154 8.44 -3.40 4.20
N GLN A 155 7.48 -2.73 4.84
CA GLN A 155 7.62 -1.37 5.35
C GLN A 155 7.93 -0.33 4.24
N GLU A 156 7.36 -0.54 3.06
CA GLU A 156 7.38 0.47 2.00
C GLU A 156 6.54 1.67 2.43
N GLU A 157 5.33 1.43 2.89
CA GLU A 157 4.31 2.40 3.27
C GLU A 157 4.72 3.35 4.43
N VAL A 158 5.75 2.98 5.15
CA VAL A 158 6.32 3.76 6.26
C VAL A 158 7.74 4.27 6.00
N GLY A 159 8.13 4.35 4.72
CA GLY A 159 9.38 4.99 4.29
C GLY A 159 10.36 4.10 3.53
N ILE A 160 9.89 3.18 2.69
CA ILE A 160 10.69 2.37 1.73
C ILE A 160 11.81 1.56 2.43
N ARG A 161 11.59 1.16 3.69
CA ARG A 161 12.66 0.64 4.57
C ARG A 161 13.22 -0.68 4.08
N GLY A 162 12.35 -1.62 3.70
CA GLY A 162 12.77 -2.94 3.26
C GLY A 162 13.58 -2.91 1.97
N ALA A 163 13.22 -2.06 1.00
CA ALA A 163 13.96 -1.90 -0.25
C ALA A 163 15.37 -1.35 -0.02
N ASN A 164 15.51 -0.37 0.88
CA ASN A 164 16.82 0.20 1.24
C ASN A 164 17.77 -0.87 1.81
N VAL A 165 17.29 -1.65 2.78
CA VAL A 165 18.12 -2.71 3.40
C VAL A 165 18.49 -3.78 2.38
N SER A 166 17.53 -4.21 1.55
CA SER A 166 17.78 -5.21 0.51
C SER A 166 18.78 -4.73 -0.54
N ALA A 167 18.70 -3.45 -0.94
CA ALA A 167 19.63 -2.88 -1.89
C ALA A 167 21.07 -2.78 -1.31
N MET A 168 21.20 -2.46 -0.03
CA MET A 168 22.49 -2.44 0.67
C MET A 168 23.14 -3.84 0.73
N ASP A 169 22.34 -4.88 0.94
CA ASP A 169 22.84 -6.26 0.99
C ASP A 169 23.15 -6.82 -0.39
N ILE A 170 22.27 -6.63 -1.37
CA ILE A 170 22.43 -7.14 -2.73
C ILE A 170 23.46 -6.36 -3.52
N GLN A 171 23.58 -5.06 -3.32
CA GLN A 171 24.41 -4.14 -4.10
C GLN A 171 24.18 -4.31 -5.61
N PRO A 172 22.97 -4.04 -6.13
CA PRO A 172 22.63 -4.28 -7.52
C PRO A 172 23.31 -3.28 -8.45
N ASP A 173 23.67 -3.73 -9.67
CA ASP A 173 24.10 -2.85 -10.77
C ASP A 173 22.90 -2.11 -11.38
N PHE A 174 21.72 -2.75 -11.36
CA PHE A 174 20.46 -2.18 -11.85
C PHE A 174 19.33 -2.47 -10.86
N GLY A 175 18.50 -1.46 -10.57
CA GLY A 175 17.33 -1.57 -9.72
C GLY A 175 16.05 -1.22 -10.47
N PHE A 176 15.01 -2.03 -10.27
CA PHE A 176 13.64 -1.76 -10.76
C PHE A 176 12.68 -1.88 -9.59
N GLY A 177 11.82 -0.88 -9.41
CA GLY A 177 10.66 -0.94 -8.55
C GLY A 177 9.41 -1.24 -9.37
N LEU A 178 8.66 -2.25 -8.96
CA LEU A 178 7.32 -2.51 -9.45
C LEU A 178 6.34 -1.95 -8.43
N ASP A 179 5.45 -1.07 -8.89
CA ASP A 179 4.50 -0.41 -8.02
C ASP A 179 3.24 -0.01 -8.76
N THR A 180 2.17 0.28 -8.00
CA THR A 180 0.98 0.91 -8.52
C THR A 180 1.19 2.41 -8.70
N THR A 181 0.31 3.09 -9.43
CA THR A 181 0.35 4.53 -9.58
C THR A 181 -1.05 5.11 -9.64
N ILE A 182 -1.17 6.37 -9.24
CA ILE A 182 -2.40 7.14 -9.39
C ILE A 182 -2.57 7.46 -10.88
N ALA A 183 -3.73 7.13 -11.46
CA ALA A 183 -4.06 7.51 -12.83
C ALA A 183 -4.41 9.01 -12.91
N TYR A 184 -5.31 9.46 -12.06
CA TYR A 184 -5.89 10.80 -12.05
C TYR A 184 -6.62 11.16 -13.36
N ASP A 185 -7.28 10.16 -13.95
CA ASP A 185 -8.18 10.27 -15.10
C ASP A 185 -9.65 10.42 -14.65
N LEU A 186 -9.85 11.10 -13.53
CA LEU A 186 -11.13 11.30 -12.87
C LEU A 186 -11.93 12.45 -13.49
N PRO A 187 -13.27 12.48 -13.32
CA PRO A 187 -14.10 13.59 -13.74
C PRO A 187 -13.61 14.92 -13.16
N GLY A 188 -13.39 15.91 -14.02
CA GLY A 188 -12.92 17.25 -13.65
C GLY A 188 -11.41 17.42 -13.64
N ALA A 189 -10.61 16.36 -13.82
CA ALA A 189 -9.16 16.49 -13.96
C ALA A 189 -8.78 17.19 -15.27
N ALA A 190 -7.92 18.21 -15.20
CA ALA A 190 -7.40 18.86 -16.39
C ALA A 190 -6.38 17.94 -17.11
N ALA A 191 -6.23 18.10 -18.41
CA ALA A 191 -5.38 17.22 -19.22
C ALA A 191 -3.92 17.15 -18.73
N HIS A 192 -3.38 18.27 -18.22
CA HIS A 192 -2.01 18.34 -17.71
C HIS A 192 -1.83 17.76 -16.29
N GLU A 193 -2.93 17.45 -15.60
CA GLU A 193 -2.92 16.85 -14.27
C GLU A 193 -2.98 15.32 -14.32
N LYS A 194 -3.36 14.74 -15.46
CA LYS A 194 -3.40 13.28 -15.64
C LYS A 194 -1.99 12.71 -15.59
N ILE A 195 -1.80 11.73 -14.72
CA ILE A 195 -0.53 11.02 -14.57
C ILE A 195 -0.47 9.87 -15.59
N THR A 196 -1.54 9.07 -15.66
CA THR A 196 -1.75 8.00 -16.63
C THR A 196 -3.26 7.75 -16.78
N SER A 197 -3.67 6.69 -17.47
CA SER A 197 -5.08 6.32 -17.61
C SER A 197 -5.25 4.81 -17.44
N LEU A 198 -6.35 4.40 -16.83
CA LEU A 198 -6.71 3.00 -16.74
C LEU A 198 -6.91 2.41 -18.13
N GLY A 199 -6.46 1.17 -18.34
CA GLY A 199 -6.61 0.46 -19.61
C GLY A 199 -5.58 0.81 -20.70
N GLU A 200 -4.73 1.83 -20.50
CA GLU A 200 -3.73 2.27 -21.49
C GLU A 200 -2.36 1.58 -21.34
N GLY A 201 -2.31 0.48 -20.60
CA GLY A 201 -1.11 -0.36 -20.45
C GLY A 201 -0.24 0.03 -19.24
N THR A 202 0.99 -0.47 -19.25
CA THR A 202 1.94 -0.31 -18.15
C THR A 202 2.54 1.09 -18.13
N ALA A 203 2.44 1.79 -17.01
CA ALA A 203 3.08 3.09 -16.80
C ALA A 203 4.60 2.91 -16.61
N ILE A 204 5.39 3.74 -17.30
CA ILE A 204 6.84 3.84 -17.10
C ILE A 204 7.12 5.12 -16.33
N LYS A 205 7.46 4.98 -15.06
CA LYS A 205 7.74 6.11 -14.15
C LYS A 205 9.00 6.86 -14.61
N ILE A 206 8.93 8.19 -14.59
CA ILE A 206 10.06 9.08 -14.83
C ILE A 206 10.58 9.62 -13.50
N MET A 207 9.67 10.08 -12.63
CA MET A 207 10.00 10.57 -11.29
C MET A 207 8.78 10.57 -10.38
N ASP A 208 9.04 10.61 -9.09
CA ASP A 208 8.09 10.95 -8.02
C ASP A 208 8.78 11.77 -6.93
N SER A 209 8.20 11.84 -5.72
CA SER A 209 8.78 12.57 -4.59
C SER A 209 10.05 11.94 -4.02
N GLN A 210 10.30 10.66 -4.28
CA GLN A 210 11.40 9.89 -3.69
C GLN A 210 12.42 9.42 -4.73
N THR A 211 12.04 9.35 -6.00
CA THR A 211 12.85 8.71 -7.05
C THR A 211 12.90 9.57 -8.31
N ILE A 212 14.09 9.72 -8.87
CA ILE A 212 14.30 10.18 -10.24
C ILE A 212 14.94 9.01 -11.01
N CYS A 213 14.22 8.51 -12.02
CA CYS A 213 14.68 7.36 -12.79
C CYS A 213 15.80 7.73 -13.76
N ASP A 214 16.75 6.81 -13.99
CA ASP A 214 17.77 6.98 -15.03
C ASP A 214 17.10 7.11 -16.41
N TYR A 215 17.35 8.20 -17.10
CA TYR A 215 16.70 8.49 -18.38
C TYR A 215 17.01 7.47 -19.48
N ARG A 216 18.17 6.80 -19.42
CA ARG A 216 18.58 5.76 -20.37
C ARG A 216 17.71 4.52 -20.17
N MET A 217 17.46 4.16 -18.89
CA MET A 217 16.57 3.05 -18.55
C MET A 217 15.13 3.35 -18.95
N VAL A 218 14.63 4.57 -18.67
CA VAL A 218 13.30 5.01 -19.11
C VAL A 218 13.17 4.91 -20.63
N SER A 219 14.17 5.41 -21.39
CA SER A 219 14.18 5.36 -22.85
C SER A 219 14.21 3.92 -23.38
N TYR A 220 14.98 3.06 -22.73
CA TYR A 220 15.09 1.64 -23.07
C TYR A 220 13.76 0.91 -22.81
N MET A 221 13.12 1.14 -21.66
CA MET A 221 11.82 0.54 -21.32
C MET A 221 10.74 0.99 -22.31
N LYS A 222 10.68 2.28 -22.66
CA LYS A 222 9.75 2.79 -23.69
C LYS A 222 9.95 2.12 -25.04
N LYS A 223 11.22 1.88 -25.44
CA LYS A 223 11.53 1.19 -26.70
C LYS A 223 11.09 -0.29 -26.70
N ILE A 224 11.09 -0.96 -25.56
CA ILE A 224 10.65 -2.36 -25.46
C ILE A 224 9.12 -2.45 -25.42
N ALA A 225 8.45 -1.46 -24.82
CA ALA A 225 6.99 -1.44 -24.67
C ALA A 225 6.25 -1.13 -25.99
N ASN A 226 6.92 -0.55 -26.99
CA ASN A 226 6.42 -0.27 -28.34
C ASN A 226 6.84 -1.38 -29.32
#